data_d228f5fefaedbf622ac7115ec12d2369
#
_entry.id   d228f5fefaedbf622ac7115ec12d2369
#
_cell.length_a   1.000
_cell.length_b   1.000
_cell.length_c   1.000
_cell.angle_alpha   90.00
_cell.angle_beta   90.00
_cell.angle_gamma   90.00
#
_symmetry.space_group_name_H-M   'P 1'
#
loop_
_entity.id
_entity.type
_entity.pdbx_description
1 polymer ?
#
loop_
_entity_poly.entity_id
_entity_poly.type
_entity_poly.pdbx_seq_one_letter_code
_entity_poly.pdbx_strand_id
1 'polypeptide(L)'
;MPYMNFDFSDNYYIYFIAYIAIPVLFFFKAKVTRRVDSNFFVSKSSTDQLRGIFIVVMVIHHISQRMADPGLLRPFNEMGYFAVGMFFFFSGFGLTKSFKNKETYLDHFLIKKLVRIYIPFIIVNTLTVIALIIKGDDLSVWEILEFSFSIKMIDTTQWFIVAILIFYVFFWLSFIATKNIV
;
A
#
# COMPACT_ATOMS: atom_id res chain seq x y z
N MET A 1 5.43 -20.72 2.85
CA MET A 1 4.07 -21.10 2.36
C MET A 1 4.23 -21.61 0.96
N PRO A 2 3.65 -22.77 0.59
CA PRO A 2 3.58 -23.15 -0.81
C PRO A 2 2.74 -22.08 -1.53
N TYR A 3 3.33 -21.44 -2.53
CA TYR A 3 2.62 -20.52 -3.40
C TYR A 3 1.45 -21.30 -4.02
N MET A 4 0.22 -20.81 -3.87
CA MET A 4 -0.87 -21.31 -4.68
C MET A 4 -0.56 -20.85 -6.10
N ASN A 5 -0.01 -21.73 -6.91
CA ASN A 5 0.16 -21.50 -8.34
C ASN A 5 -1.23 -21.50 -8.97
N PHE A 6 -1.79 -20.31 -9.16
CA PHE A 6 -2.98 -20.17 -9.99
C PHE A 6 -2.54 -20.28 -11.43
N ASP A 7 -3.01 -21.31 -12.11
CA ASP A 7 -2.91 -21.41 -13.56
C ASP A 7 -4.11 -20.71 -14.18
N PHE A 8 -3.87 -19.53 -14.71
CA PHE A 8 -4.87 -18.75 -15.45
C PHE A 8 -4.54 -18.69 -16.95
N SER A 9 -3.66 -19.58 -17.44
CA SER A 9 -3.20 -19.59 -18.83
C SER A 9 -4.34 -19.59 -19.85
N ASP A 10 -5.46 -20.21 -19.51
CA ASP A 10 -6.66 -20.30 -20.36
C ASP A 10 -7.71 -19.21 -20.05
N ASN A 11 -7.47 -18.35 -19.04
CA ASN A 11 -8.43 -17.34 -18.61
C ASN A 11 -8.15 -15.95 -19.21
N TYR A 12 -8.47 -15.76 -20.47
CA TYR A 12 -8.37 -14.46 -21.17
C TYR A 12 -9.16 -13.33 -20.47
N TYR A 13 -10.13 -13.67 -19.61
CA TYR A 13 -10.92 -12.70 -18.85
C TYR A 13 -10.05 -11.81 -17.94
N ILE A 14 -8.97 -12.36 -17.38
CA ILE A 14 -8.06 -11.59 -16.51
C ILE A 14 -7.34 -10.51 -17.31
N TYR A 15 -6.88 -10.83 -18.50
CA TYR A 15 -6.26 -9.88 -19.41
C TYR A 15 -7.24 -8.80 -19.86
N PHE A 16 -8.46 -9.20 -20.20
CA PHE A 16 -9.54 -8.26 -20.55
C PHE A 16 -9.82 -7.31 -19.38
N ILE A 17 -9.95 -7.81 -18.16
CA ILE A 17 -10.17 -6.99 -16.96
C ILE A 17 -9.00 -6.03 -16.74
N ALA A 18 -7.75 -6.53 -16.77
CA ALA A 18 -6.58 -5.72 -16.48
C ALA A 18 -6.32 -4.62 -17.52
N TYR A 19 -6.45 -4.95 -18.81
CA TYR A 19 -6.05 -4.06 -19.91
C TYR A 19 -7.19 -3.25 -20.53
N ILE A 20 -8.44 -3.65 -20.31
CA ILE A 20 -9.60 -2.98 -20.92
C ILE A 20 -10.56 -2.48 -19.85
N ALA A 21 -11.13 -3.37 -19.03
CA ALA A 21 -12.18 -2.96 -18.10
C ALA A 21 -11.70 -1.96 -17.04
N ILE A 22 -10.54 -2.21 -16.44
CA ILE A 22 -9.96 -1.32 -15.42
C ILE A 22 -9.59 0.05 -16.01
N PRO A 23 -8.82 0.18 -17.12
CA PRO A 23 -8.58 1.45 -17.76
C PRO A 23 -9.86 2.19 -18.17
N VAL A 24 -10.84 1.49 -18.75
CA VAL A 24 -12.13 2.09 -19.11
C VAL A 24 -12.82 2.69 -17.86
N LEU A 25 -12.84 1.97 -16.75
CA LEU A 25 -13.41 2.48 -15.49
C LEU A 25 -12.66 3.71 -14.96
N PHE A 26 -11.33 3.72 -15.02
CA PHE A 26 -10.53 4.86 -14.56
C PHE A 26 -10.72 6.10 -15.43
N PHE A 27 -10.81 5.93 -16.75
CA PHE A 27 -10.98 7.02 -17.67
C PHE A 27 -12.45 7.35 -17.96
N PHE A 28 -13.40 6.60 -17.36
CA PHE A 28 -14.82 6.87 -17.52
C PHE A 28 -15.14 8.27 -16.99
N LYS A 29 -15.69 9.12 -17.85
CA LYS A 29 -15.95 10.54 -17.57
C LYS A 29 -14.70 11.39 -17.26
N ALA A 30 -13.49 10.93 -17.61
CA ALA A 30 -12.30 11.75 -17.50
C ALA A 30 -12.41 12.98 -18.41
N LYS A 31 -12.07 14.15 -17.84
CA LYS A 31 -12.05 15.41 -18.60
C LYS A 31 -10.62 15.75 -18.96
N VAL A 32 -10.34 15.94 -20.25
CA VAL A 32 -9.05 16.45 -20.72
C VAL A 32 -9.04 17.96 -20.55
N THR A 33 -8.13 18.47 -19.72
CA THR A 33 -7.98 19.92 -19.49
C THR A 33 -6.67 20.41 -20.10
N ARG A 34 -6.73 21.40 -20.95
CA ARG A 34 -5.54 21.98 -21.63
C ARG A 34 -4.68 22.86 -20.70
N ARG A 35 -5.28 23.45 -19.68
CA ARG A 35 -4.57 24.26 -18.67
C ARG A 35 -4.69 23.56 -17.33
N VAL A 36 -3.55 23.12 -16.81
CA VAL A 36 -3.47 22.51 -15.49
C VAL A 36 -2.69 23.49 -14.62
N ASP A 37 -3.33 23.97 -13.56
CA ASP A 37 -2.65 24.71 -12.51
C ASP A 37 -1.60 23.79 -11.87
N SER A 38 -0.39 24.30 -11.59
CA SER A 38 0.68 23.57 -10.93
C SER A 38 0.23 22.89 -9.62
N ASN A 39 -0.74 23.50 -8.94
CA ASN A 39 -1.32 22.95 -7.71
C ASN A 39 -2.31 21.78 -7.94
N PHE A 40 -2.76 21.56 -9.18
CA PHE A 40 -3.73 20.51 -9.48
C PHE A 40 -3.18 19.12 -9.18
N PHE A 41 -1.95 18.81 -9.62
CA PHE A 41 -1.32 17.49 -9.43
C PHE A 41 -1.11 17.12 -7.96
N VAL A 42 -0.94 18.12 -7.10
CA VAL A 42 -0.70 17.96 -5.66
C VAL A 42 -1.93 18.28 -4.82
N SER A 43 -3.09 18.45 -5.46
CA SER A 43 -4.35 18.58 -4.76
C SER A 43 -4.74 17.28 -4.06
N LYS A 44 -5.49 17.36 -2.96
CA LYS A 44 -5.95 16.16 -2.25
C LYS A 44 -6.75 15.24 -3.17
N SER A 45 -7.66 15.79 -3.97
CA SER A 45 -8.49 15.02 -4.90
C SER A 45 -7.66 14.26 -5.91
N SER A 46 -6.68 14.92 -6.56
CA SER A 46 -5.82 14.28 -7.55
C SER A 46 -4.93 13.20 -6.95
N THR A 47 -4.35 13.46 -5.78
CA THR A 47 -3.51 12.47 -5.08
C THR A 47 -4.32 11.26 -4.61
N ASP A 48 -5.57 11.43 -4.18
CA ASP A 48 -6.43 10.34 -3.76
C ASP A 48 -6.86 9.47 -4.98
N GLN A 49 -7.14 10.10 -6.13
CA GLN A 49 -7.42 9.37 -7.39
C GLN A 49 -6.20 8.55 -7.84
N LEU A 50 -4.99 9.15 -7.83
CA LEU A 50 -3.77 8.44 -8.19
C LEU A 50 -3.47 7.28 -7.24
N ARG A 51 -3.70 7.45 -5.93
CA ARG A 51 -3.58 6.35 -4.97
C ARG A 51 -4.52 5.20 -5.31
N GLY A 52 -5.77 5.50 -5.70
CA GLY A 52 -6.73 4.48 -6.15
C GLY A 52 -6.20 3.67 -7.32
N ILE A 53 -5.63 4.33 -8.34
CA ILE A 53 -5.00 3.67 -9.49
C ILE A 53 -3.84 2.77 -9.02
N PHE A 54 -2.93 3.28 -8.18
CA PHE A 54 -1.78 2.50 -7.70
C PHE A 54 -2.17 1.33 -6.81
N ILE A 55 -3.30 1.41 -6.05
CA ILE A 55 -3.83 0.25 -5.32
C ILE A 55 -4.22 -0.86 -6.29
N VAL A 56 -4.91 -0.55 -7.40
CA VAL A 56 -5.30 -1.55 -8.39
C VAL A 56 -4.07 -2.13 -9.10
N VAL A 57 -3.09 -1.30 -9.47
CA VAL A 57 -1.81 -1.77 -10.02
C VAL A 57 -1.12 -2.73 -9.05
N MET A 58 -1.12 -2.43 -7.75
CA MET A 58 -0.54 -3.28 -6.71
C MET A 58 -1.26 -4.64 -6.61
N VAL A 59 -2.60 -4.64 -6.70
CA VAL A 59 -3.37 -5.90 -6.70
C VAL A 59 -2.99 -6.75 -7.92
N ILE A 60 -2.94 -6.17 -9.12
CA ILE A 60 -2.56 -6.89 -10.34
C ILE A 60 -1.10 -7.39 -10.24
N HIS A 61 -0.19 -6.58 -9.69
CA HIS A 61 1.19 -6.97 -9.41
C HIS A 61 1.26 -8.23 -8.55
N HIS A 62 0.56 -8.25 -7.42
CA HIS A 62 0.56 -9.43 -6.54
C HIS A 62 -0.11 -10.66 -7.17
N ILE A 63 -1.14 -10.47 -7.98
CA ILE A 63 -1.74 -11.56 -8.75
C ILE A 63 -0.71 -12.13 -9.74
N SER A 64 -0.06 -11.26 -10.54
CA SER A 64 0.91 -11.68 -11.55
C SER A 64 2.10 -12.43 -10.96
N GLN A 65 2.58 -12.03 -9.77
CA GLN A 65 3.66 -12.72 -9.06
C GLN A 65 3.27 -14.12 -8.55
N ARG A 66 1.99 -14.41 -8.39
CA ARG A 66 1.50 -15.71 -7.90
C ARG A 66 1.05 -16.65 -9.01
N MET A 67 1.14 -16.20 -10.26
CA MET A 67 0.88 -17.04 -11.44
C MET A 67 2.13 -17.82 -11.81
N ALA A 68 1.96 -19.10 -12.19
CA ALA A 68 3.06 -19.93 -12.70
C ALA A 68 3.64 -19.35 -14.00
N ASP A 69 2.77 -18.90 -14.91
CA ASP A 69 3.13 -18.05 -16.04
C ASP A 69 2.18 -16.85 -16.10
N PRO A 70 2.68 -15.64 -15.82
CA PRO A 70 1.85 -14.44 -15.87
C PRO A 70 1.46 -14.01 -17.30
N GLY A 71 2.04 -14.59 -18.35
CA GLY A 71 1.70 -14.27 -19.72
C GLY A 71 1.75 -12.76 -19.99
N LEU A 72 0.61 -12.19 -20.45
CA LEU A 72 0.47 -10.76 -20.71
C LEU A 72 0.51 -9.88 -19.43
N LEU A 73 0.35 -10.44 -18.23
CA LEU A 73 0.50 -9.68 -16.97
C LEU A 73 1.95 -9.54 -16.51
N ARG A 74 2.92 -10.15 -17.19
CA ARG A 74 4.35 -10.06 -16.86
C ARG A 74 4.85 -8.62 -16.62
N PRO A 75 4.43 -7.58 -17.37
CA PRO A 75 4.84 -6.20 -17.10
C PRO A 75 4.45 -5.71 -15.70
N PHE A 76 3.39 -6.24 -15.12
CA PHE A 76 2.95 -5.86 -13.77
C PHE A 76 3.86 -6.39 -12.67
N ASN A 77 4.71 -7.41 -12.93
CA ASN A 77 5.68 -7.92 -11.94
C ASN A 77 6.64 -6.83 -11.45
N GLU A 78 6.95 -5.83 -12.27
CA GLU A 78 7.84 -4.73 -11.92
C GLU A 78 7.09 -3.47 -11.47
N MET A 79 5.82 -3.34 -11.84
CA MET A 79 5.04 -2.13 -11.54
C MET A 79 4.74 -1.95 -10.04
N GLY A 80 4.84 -3.01 -9.24
CA GLY A 80 4.64 -2.93 -7.79
C GLY A 80 5.66 -2.01 -7.11
N TYR A 81 6.92 -2.06 -7.49
CA TYR A 81 7.96 -1.18 -6.94
C TYR A 81 7.68 0.29 -7.23
N PHE A 82 7.22 0.59 -8.45
CA PHE A 82 6.81 1.93 -8.82
C PHE A 82 5.60 2.40 -8.00
N ALA A 83 4.58 1.57 -7.85
CA ALA A 83 3.39 1.89 -7.07
C ALA A 83 3.76 2.17 -5.59
N VAL A 84 4.63 1.36 -4.98
CA VAL A 84 5.13 1.59 -3.61
C VAL A 84 5.87 2.92 -3.51
N GLY A 85 6.76 3.23 -4.48
CA GLY A 85 7.47 4.51 -4.53
C GLY A 85 6.51 5.70 -4.56
N MET A 86 5.43 5.61 -5.33
CA MET A 86 4.39 6.64 -5.38
C MET A 86 3.61 6.77 -4.07
N PHE A 87 3.32 5.67 -3.37
CA PHE A 87 2.72 5.75 -2.03
C PHE A 87 3.62 6.46 -1.03
N PHE A 88 4.93 6.18 -1.02
CA PHE A 88 5.88 6.90 -0.18
C PHE A 88 5.96 8.38 -0.53
N PHE A 89 6.02 8.71 -1.83
CA PHE A 89 6.02 10.09 -2.30
C PHE A 89 4.77 10.85 -1.83
N PHE A 90 3.57 10.32 -2.06
CA PHE A 90 2.33 10.96 -1.62
C PHE A 90 2.23 11.05 -0.11
N SER A 91 2.75 10.07 0.62
CA SER A 91 2.80 10.11 2.08
C SER A 91 3.70 11.25 2.56
N GLY A 92 4.96 11.30 2.08
CA GLY A 92 5.92 12.33 2.46
C GLY A 92 5.45 13.75 2.09
N PHE A 93 4.90 13.91 0.87
CA PHE A 93 4.31 15.19 0.44
C PHE A 93 3.15 15.62 1.35
N GLY A 94 2.22 14.72 1.64
CA GLY A 94 1.07 15.01 2.51
C GLY A 94 1.48 15.35 3.95
N LEU A 95 2.51 14.66 4.48
CA LEU A 95 3.08 14.96 5.81
C LEU A 95 3.68 16.35 5.85
N THR A 96 4.55 16.68 4.88
CA THR A 96 5.22 17.99 4.81
C THR A 96 4.22 19.13 4.64
N LYS A 97 3.24 18.97 3.76
CA LYS A 97 2.16 19.95 3.58
C LYS A 97 1.33 20.15 4.87
N SER A 98 1.01 19.06 5.56
CA SER A 98 0.26 19.14 6.81
C SER A 98 1.07 19.78 7.93
N PHE A 99 2.36 19.50 8.01
CA PHE A 99 3.28 20.12 8.97
C PHE A 99 3.38 21.64 8.75
N LYS A 100 3.55 22.08 7.49
CA LYS A 100 3.61 23.51 7.17
C LYS A 100 2.32 24.29 7.50
N ASN A 101 1.17 23.61 7.44
CA ASN A 101 -0.14 24.26 7.61
C ASN A 101 -0.71 24.18 9.04
N LYS A 102 -0.07 23.43 9.96
CA LYS A 102 -0.58 23.21 11.31
C LYS A 102 0.55 23.24 12.33
N GLU A 103 0.57 24.26 13.18
CA GLU A 103 1.59 24.42 14.23
C GLU A 103 1.65 23.24 15.21
N THR A 104 0.50 22.66 15.55
CA THR A 104 0.36 21.51 16.47
C THR A 104 0.43 20.16 15.78
N TYR A 105 0.95 20.11 14.53
CA TYR A 105 0.91 18.87 13.74
C TYR A 105 1.70 17.72 14.36
N LEU A 106 2.81 18.03 15.02
CA LEU A 106 3.68 17.03 15.66
C LEU A 106 3.11 16.51 16.98
N ASP A 107 2.11 17.19 17.55
CA ASP A 107 1.50 16.78 18.81
C ASP A 107 0.77 15.44 18.64
N HIS A 108 1.21 14.44 19.40
CA HIS A 108 0.72 13.06 19.29
C HIS A 108 0.85 12.45 17.88
N PHE A 109 1.75 12.99 17.02
CA PHE A 109 1.90 12.56 15.63
C PHE A 109 2.12 11.06 15.51
N LEU A 110 3.13 10.53 16.20
CA LEU A 110 3.48 9.10 16.14
C LEU A 110 2.31 8.23 16.57
N ILE A 111 1.67 8.53 17.69
CA ILE A 111 0.54 7.76 18.21
C ILE A 111 -0.60 7.73 17.18
N LYS A 112 -0.97 8.90 16.63
CA LYS A 112 -2.03 9.00 15.62
C LYS A 112 -1.70 8.21 14.34
N LYS A 113 -0.43 8.19 13.92
CA LYS A 113 0.00 7.47 12.72
C LYS A 113 0.12 5.97 12.96
N LEU A 114 0.71 5.56 14.09
CA LEU A 114 0.83 4.18 14.48
C LEU A 114 -0.55 3.54 14.62
N VAL A 115 -1.44 4.14 15.40
CA VAL A 115 -2.81 3.60 15.60
C VAL A 115 -3.54 3.43 14.27
N ARG A 116 -3.46 4.42 13.37
CA ARG A 116 -4.16 4.39 12.08
C ARG A 116 -3.68 3.30 11.14
N ILE A 117 -2.41 2.91 11.20
CA ILE A 117 -1.83 1.91 10.31
C ILE A 117 -1.73 0.56 11.01
N TYR A 118 -1.20 0.54 12.22
CA TYR A 118 -0.87 -0.70 12.91
C TYR A 118 -2.11 -1.47 13.39
N ILE A 119 -3.16 -0.77 13.85
CA ILE A 119 -4.39 -1.47 14.29
C ILE A 119 -5.07 -2.21 13.13
N PRO A 120 -5.37 -1.60 11.96
CA PRO A 120 -5.90 -2.35 10.83
C PRO A 120 -4.99 -3.48 10.38
N PHE A 121 -3.68 -3.29 10.47
CA PHE A 121 -2.69 -4.31 10.11
C PHE A 121 -2.76 -5.54 11.04
N ILE A 122 -2.82 -5.33 12.36
CA ILE A 122 -3.03 -6.41 13.35
C ILE A 122 -4.34 -7.15 13.07
N ILE A 123 -5.43 -6.43 12.78
CA ILE A 123 -6.72 -7.04 12.49
C ILE A 123 -6.61 -7.97 11.28
N VAL A 124 -6.03 -7.49 10.18
CA VAL A 124 -5.85 -8.28 8.95
C VAL A 124 -4.96 -9.50 9.22
N ASN A 125 -3.85 -9.33 9.93
CA ASN A 125 -2.97 -10.45 10.28
C ASN A 125 -3.66 -11.48 11.15
N THR A 126 -4.41 -11.05 12.16
CA THR A 126 -5.18 -11.97 13.01
C THR A 126 -6.22 -12.75 12.21
N LEU A 127 -6.94 -12.10 11.29
CA LEU A 127 -7.87 -12.77 10.38
C LEU A 127 -7.16 -13.77 9.47
N THR A 128 -5.96 -13.44 9.00
CA THR A 128 -5.13 -14.35 8.18
C THR A 128 -4.70 -15.56 9.00
N VAL A 129 -4.25 -15.37 10.23
CA VAL A 129 -3.91 -16.48 11.14
C VAL A 129 -5.11 -17.39 11.39
N ILE A 130 -6.29 -16.83 11.64
CA ILE A 130 -7.53 -17.62 11.78
C ILE A 130 -7.79 -18.43 10.51
N ALA A 131 -7.65 -17.83 9.33
CA ALA A 131 -7.83 -18.55 8.07
C ALA A 131 -6.82 -19.68 7.87
N LEU A 132 -5.55 -19.51 8.30
CA LEU A 132 -4.54 -20.56 8.28
C LEU A 132 -4.91 -21.74 9.20
N ILE A 133 -5.37 -21.46 10.41
CA ILE A 133 -5.83 -22.48 11.35
C ILE A 133 -7.03 -23.25 10.78
N ILE A 134 -8.01 -22.55 10.20
CA ILE A 134 -9.18 -23.19 9.57
C ILE A 134 -8.75 -24.08 8.40
N LYS A 135 -7.70 -23.69 7.66
CA LYS A 135 -7.14 -24.48 6.56
C LYS A 135 -6.42 -25.75 7.04
N GLY A 136 -6.13 -25.86 8.33
CA GLY A 136 -5.45 -27.00 8.93
C GLY A 136 -3.95 -26.80 9.16
N ASP A 137 -3.45 -25.59 9.08
CA ASP A 137 -2.08 -25.28 9.45
C ASP A 137 -1.93 -25.40 10.98
N ASP A 138 -1.00 -26.22 11.44
CA ASP A 138 -0.72 -26.43 12.87
C ASP A 138 0.24 -25.32 13.35
N LEU A 139 -0.31 -24.28 13.96
CA LEU A 139 0.43 -23.15 14.49
C LEU A 139 0.52 -23.24 16.01
N SER A 140 1.72 -23.10 16.54
CA SER A 140 1.93 -22.95 17.97
C SER A 140 1.36 -21.63 18.49
N VAL A 141 1.05 -21.55 19.77
CA VAL A 141 0.56 -20.30 20.40
C VAL A 141 1.51 -19.14 20.18
N TRP A 142 2.83 -19.38 20.19
CA TRP A 142 3.83 -18.36 19.91
C TRP A 142 3.77 -17.85 18.48
N GLU A 143 3.65 -18.73 17.49
CA GLU A 143 3.50 -18.34 16.09
C GLU A 143 2.22 -17.54 15.85
N ILE A 144 1.12 -17.92 16.50
CA ILE A 144 -0.13 -17.16 16.46
C ILE A 144 0.09 -15.71 16.94
N LEU A 145 0.76 -15.54 18.07
CA LEU A 145 1.07 -14.22 18.61
C LEU A 145 2.05 -13.45 17.72
N GLU A 146 3.15 -14.08 17.30
CA GLU A 146 4.16 -13.45 16.43
C GLU A 146 3.57 -12.96 15.11
N PHE A 147 2.73 -13.75 14.46
CA PHE A 147 2.05 -13.38 13.23
C PHE A 147 0.98 -12.31 13.45
N SER A 148 0.14 -12.47 14.49
CA SER A 148 -0.93 -11.50 14.77
C SER A 148 -0.39 -10.12 15.08
N PHE A 149 0.68 -10.02 15.87
CA PHE A 149 1.31 -8.74 16.22
C PHE A 149 2.41 -8.31 15.24
N SER A 150 2.60 -9.05 14.14
CA SER A 150 3.60 -8.73 13.10
C SER A 150 5.05 -8.68 13.60
N ILE A 151 5.35 -9.40 14.66
CA ILE A 151 6.73 -9.64 15.10
C ILE A 151 7.43 -10.48 14.04
N LYS A 152 6.72 -11.47 13.48
CA LYS A 152 7.12 -12.24 12.30
C LYS A 152 6.15 -11.98 11.18
N MET A 153 6.66 -11.67 9.98
CA MET A 153 5.81 -11.42 8.82
C MET A 153 5.19 -12.72 8.33
N ILE A 154 3.87 -12.72 8.13
CA ILE A 154 3.15 -13.84 7.49
C ILE A 154 3.55 -13.95 6.01
N ASP A 155 3.71 -12.81 5.35
CA ASP A 155 4.09 -12.70 3.95
C ASP A 155 5.15 -11.61 3.79
N THR A 156 6.13 -11.84 2.92
CA THR A 156 7.20 -10.89 2.63
C THR A 156 6.68 -9.57 2.07
N THR A 157 5.49 -9.55 1.46
CA THR A 157 4.86 -8.32 0.94
C THR A 157 4.51 -7.31 2.02
N GLN A 158 4.51 -7.73 3.30
CA GLN A 158 4.19 -6.86 4.45
C GLN A 158 5.31 -5.87 4.79
N TRP A 159 6.52 -5.99 4.21
CA TRP A 159 7.66 -5.09 4.46
C TRP A 159 7.29 -3.61 4.30
N PHE A 160 6.35 -3.28 3.42
CA PHE A 160 5.90 -1.92 3.16
C PHE A 160 5.33 -1.23 4.41
N ILE A 161 4.58 -1.98 5.24
CA ILE A 161 4.00 -1.44 6.48
C ILE A 161 5.12 -1.06 7.47
N VAL A 162 6.12 -1.92 7.61
CA VAL A 162 7.28 -1.64 8.46
C VAL A 162 8.03 -0.41 7.96
N ALA A 163 8.28 -0.35 6.65
CA ALA A 163 8.99 0.79 6.04
C ALA A 163 8.27 2.12 6.25
N ILE A 164 6.94 2.18 6.08
CA ILE A 164 6.19 3.42 6.26
C ILE A 164 6.17 3.87 7.73
N LEU A 165 6.14 2.93 8.68
CA LEU A 165 6.23 3.24 10.11
C LEU A 165 7.60 3.82 10.46
N ILE A 166 8.70 3.25 9.92
CA ILE A 166 10.06 3.77 10.06
C ILE A 166 10.15 5.20 9.48
N PHE A 167 9.60 5.44 8.30
CA PHE A 167 9.59 6.79 7.71
C PHE A 167 8.82 7.80 8.55
N TYR A 168 7.74 7.40 9.23
CA TYR A 168 7.04 8.29 10.15
C TYR A 168 7.89 8.65 11.37
N VAL A 169 8.65 7.69 11.91
CA VAL A 169 9.59 7.96 13.01
C VAL A 169 10.67 8.92 12.55
N PHE A 170 11.31 8.70 11.39
CA PHE A 170 12.31 9.61 10.85
C PHE A 170 11.75 11.01 10.56
N PHE A 171 10.55 11.09 9.99
CA PHE A 171 9.89 12.38 9.79
C PHE A 171 9.71 13.13 11.11
N TRP A 172 9.17 12.46 12.11
CA TRP A 172 8.94 13.06 13.42
C TRP A 172 10.25 13.53 14.09
N LEU A 173 11.28 12.69 14.10
CA LEU A 173 12.59 13.02 14.66
C LEU A 173 13.22 14.23 13.95
N SER A 174 13.18 14.27 12.63
CA SER A 174 13.76 15.36 11.84
C SER A 174 13.10 16.71 12.15
N PHE A 175 11.78 16.73 12.28
CA PHE A 175 11.06 17.99 12.48
C PHE A 175 10.92 18.40 13.94
N ILE A 176 10.97 17.48 14.90
CA ILE A 176 11.02 17.86 16.32
C ILE A 176 12.39 18.43 16.68
N ALA A 177 13.46 17.92 16.08
CA ALA A 177 14.80 18.46 16.28
C ALA A 177 14.92 19.90 15.75
N THR A 178 14.34 20.19 14.58
CA THR A 178 14.36 21.54 14.00
C THR A 178 13.46 22.53 14.75
N LYS A 179 12.34 22.09 15.32
CA LYS A 179 11.46 22.96 16.14
C LYS A 179 12.14 23.45 17.42
N ASN A 180 13.11 22.70 17.94
CA ASN A 180 13.85 23.06 19.16
C ASN A 180 15.08 23.98 18.90
N ILE A 181 15.38 24.29 17.63
CA ILE A 181 16.53 25.12 17.22
C ILE A 181 16.07 26.54 16.83
N VAL A 182 14.78 26.79 16.66
CA VAL A 182 14.17 28.09 16.39
C VAL A 182 13.44 28.60 17.62
#